data_9cdfbd581b082691047f6f182c9cc4d0
#
_entry.id   9cdfbd581b082691047f6f182c9cc4d0
#
_cell.length_a   1.000
_cell.length_b   1.000
_cell.length_c   1.000
_cell.angle_alpha   90.00
_cell.angle_beta   90.00
_cell.angle_gamma   90.00
#
_symmetry.space_group_name_H-M   'P 1'
#
loop_
_entity.id
_entity.type
_entity.pdbx_description
1 polymer ?
#
loop_
_entity_poly.entity_id
_entity_poly.type
_entity_poly.pdbx_seq_one_letter_code
_entity_poly.pdbx_strand_id
1 'polypeptide(L)'
;MSNFFSKTNRDISLVFKKKSTLNKKMQKRRRRGFGAIFGLILVLIQLVATVLFSLELIKLNVLPMNYLIGLIVILGLLVLYDFTAQFNKAHILGKFLSVFMTAVMVLGFLAGGKINSTFSKITGETITSSEVIDIVVLADDKAASVGDTLNYSYGYNSNIEGNSIKKALSQIESSYSCTLASHGYSNWDDVINKLYENKEIKAIAVSSSIKASLNEDYEAFGVKTKVIDSIRITKQISVPKGSAVAKNAPFVVYVSGNDGYGSISDMGKSDVNLLAVINPETRQVLLISTPRDYRITISKVLDDGSVISGKDKLTHAGNSGVQYSMKALSDLYGIDIDYYFKINFTGCVKLVDALGGITINSSVEFTNGWEASENTYHFVVGPNECDGEKTLAFVRERKAFSDGDMQRGKNQQAAITGMIDKATSPAILASYTSVLDAVSNMMITNMPTETITGLIKSQIADSTPWNVQSYSVGATSSGTMYLELYDFYASCLTPDYDDINIAIKLINKIQNDEVFNVDEYVESCKTPETTTTSSTNTTTKATTR
;
A
#
# COMPACT_ATOMS: atom_id res chain seq x y z
N MET A 1 39.67 9.09 41.59
CA MET A 1 38.36 9.74 41.47
C MET A 1 37.95 10.56 42.69
N SER A 2 38.07 10.08 43.92
CA SER A 2 37.63 10.81 45.16
C SER A 2 38.24 12.19 45.32
N ASN A 3 39.53 12.40 45.03
CA ASN A 3 40.21 13.70 45.16
C ASN A 3 39.73 14.76 44.15
N PHE A 4 39.34 14.36 42.92
CA PHE A 4 38.84 15.29 41.91
C PHE A 4 37.39 15.70 42.24
N PHE A 5 36.56 14.76 42.65
CA PHE A 5 35.16 15.01 43.08
C PHE A 5 35.12 16.02 44.24
N SER A 6 35.94 15.79 45.27
CA SER A 6 36.08 16.70 46.43
C SER A 6 36.59 18.09 46.01
N LYS A 7 37.50 18.18 45.03
CA LYS A 7 38.02 19.46 44.53
C LYS A 7 36.98 20.25 43.75
N THR A 8 36.23 19.60 42.85
CA THR A 8 35.17 20.24 42.06
C THR A 8 34.00 20.69 42.94
N ASN A 9 33.61 19.89 43.93
CA ASN A 9 32.58 20.30 44.92
C ASN A 9 33.01 21.54 45.70
N ARG A 10 34.29 21.65 46.10
CA ARG A 10 34.83 22.89 46.72
C ARG A 10 34.81 24.09 45.76
N ASP A 11 35.03 23.89 44.49
CA ASP A 11 34.97 24.95 43.47
C ASP A 11 33.51 25.39 43.20
N ILE A 12 32.55 24.45 43.18
CA ILE A 12 31.12 24.71 43.11
C ILE A 12 30.62 25.50 44.34
N SER A 13 31.06 25.14 45.55
CA SER A 13 30.63 25.86 46.76
C SER A 13 31.04 27.35 46.78
N LEU A 14 32.11 27.71 46.06
CA LEU A 14 32.53 29.09 45.89
C LEU A 14 31.62 29.91 44.97
N VAL A 15 30.82 29.29 44.14
CA VAL A 15 29.89 29.97 43.23
C VAL A 15 28.86 30.75 44.03
N PHE A 16 28.39 30.20 45.13
CA PHE A 16 27.35 30.78 46.00
C PHE A 16 27.87 31.85 46.98
N LYS A 17 29.23 32.12 47.01
CA LYS A 17 29.82 33.18 47.83
C LYS A 17 29.91 34.51 47.09
N LYS A 18 29.72 35.67 47.78
CA LYS A 18 29.88 37.00 47.18
C LYS A 18 31.29 37.19 46.62
N LYS A 19 31.38 37.70 45.38
CA LYS A 19 32.66 37.89 44.66
C LYS A 19 33.63 38.82 45.44
N SER A 20 33.10 39.82 46.13
CA SER A 20 33.86 40.78 46.92
C SER A 20 34.59 40.18 48.13
N THR A 21 34.17 39.02 48.62
CA THR A 21 34.76 38.34 49.77
C THR A 21 35.84 37.32 49.36
N LEU A 22 36.13 37.18 48.05
CA LEU A 22 37.04 36.15 47.53
C LEU A 22 38.36 36.76 47.02
N ASN A 23 39.48 36.16 47.40
CA ASN A 23 40.80 36.51 46.84
C ASN A 23 40.94 36.04 45.37
N LYS A 24 41.93 36.57 44.63
CA LYS A 24 42.17 36.24 43.19
C LYS A 24 42.21 34.74 42.89
N LYS A 25 42.77 33.94 43.77
CA LYS A 25 42.87 32.47 43.63
C LYS A 25 41.49 31.80 43.77
N MET A 26 40.69 32.27 44.72
CA MET A 26 39.30 31.78 44.93
C MET A 26 38.37 32.25 43.82
N GLN A 27 38.58 33.43 43.25
CA GLN A 27 37.78 33.89 42.07
C GLN A 27 38.06 33.02 40.83
N LYS A 28 39.32 32.61 40.59
CA LYS A 28 39.62 31.66 39.50
C LYS A 28 38.96 30.28 39.72
N ARG A 29 38.93 29.80 40.98
CA ARG A 29 38.22 28.57 41.35
C ARG A 29 36.70 28.71 41.21
N ARG A 30 36.11 29.85 41.57
CA ARG A 30 34.71 30.14 41.36
C ARG A 30 34.29 30.09 39.89
N ARG A 31 35.14 30.61 38.95
CA ARG A 31 34.89 30.46 37.49
C ARG A 31 34.89 28.99 37.05
N ARG A 32 35.76 28.13 37.62
CA ARG A 32 35.72 26.66 37.36
C ARG A 32 34.47 26.04 37.91
N GLY A 33 34.00 26.47 39.10
CA GLY A 33 32.73 26.02 39.66
C GLY A 33 31.51 26.35 38.76
N PHE A 34 31.47 27.55 38.19
CA PHE A 34 30.44 27.91 37.19
C PHE A 34 30.52 26.99 35.96
N GLY A 35 31.71 26.70 35.45
CA GLY A 35 31.89 25.80 34.36
C GLY A 35 31.43 24.36 34.67
N ALA A 36 31.61 23.89 35.91
CA ALA A 36 31.11 22.57 36.34
C ALA A 36 29.59 22.56 36.46
N ILE A 37 28.99 23.61 37.08
CA ILE A 37 27.51 23.73 37.15
C ILE A 37 26.89 23.74 35.73
N PHE A 38 27.46 24.55 34.84
CA PHE A 38 27.02 24.59 33.44
C PHE A 38 27.08 23.22 32.77
N GLY A 39 28.19 22.48 32.97
CA GLY A 39 28.34 21.13 32.44
C GLY A 39 27.32 20.14 33.03
N LEU A 40 27.00 20.25 34.33
CA LEU A 40 25.98 19.41 34.97
C LEU A 40 24.58 19.71 34.42
N ILE A 41 24.26 20.98 34.11
CA ILE A 41 23.00 21.37 33.46
C ILE A 41 22.92 20.73 32.07
N LEU A 42 24.00 20.75 31.27
CA LEU A 42 24.01 20.11 29.97
C LEU A 42 23.77 18.60 30.07
N VAL A 43 24.41 17.93 31.03
CA VAL A 43 24.20 16.49 31.28
C VAL A 43 22.75 16.19 31.71
N LEU A 44 22.14 17.06 32.51
CA LEU A 44 20.72 16.91 32.87
C LEU A 44 19.81 17.03 31.65
N ILE A 45 20.07 18.00 30.78
CA ILE A 45 19.32 18.15 29.51
C ILE A 45 19.52 16.91 28.62
N GLN A 46 20.75 16.41 28.52
CA GLN A 46 21.06 15.17 27.79
C GLN A 46 20.29 13.97 28.38
N LEU A 47 20.24 13.84 29.69
CA LEU A 47 19.51 12.77 30.37
C LEU A 47 18.02 12.80 30.01
N VAL A 48 17.40 14.00 30.10
CA VAL A 48 15.98 14.18 29.71
C VAL A 48 15.77 13.82 28.25
N ALA A 49 16.62 14.33 27.33
CA ALA A 49 16.55 14.00 25.92
C ALA A 49 16.71 12.48 25.66
N THR A 50 17.64 11.83 26.36
CA THR A 50 17.86 10.38 26.27
C THR A 50 16.62 9.59 26.73
N VAL A 51 16.00 9.98 27.84
CA VAL A 51 14.78 9.33 28.33
C VAL A 51 13.64 9.49 27.33
N LEU A 52 13.39 10.71 26.86
CA LEU A 52 12.33 10.96 25.87
C LEU A 52 12.55 10.17 24.58
N PHE A 53 13.75 10.16 24.06
CA PHE A 53 14.10 9.36 22.88
C PHE A 53 13.94 7.85 23.11
N SER A 54 14.36 7.35 24.27
CA SER A 54 14.19 5.93 24.64
C SER A 54 12.70 5.54 24.72
N LEU A 55 11.86 6.39 25.30
CA LEU A 55 10.41 6.17 25.37
C LEU A 55 9.79 6.16 23.96
N GLU A 56 10.22 7.04 23.07
CA GLU A 56 9.74 7.05 21.68
C GLU A 56 10.17 5.79 20.92
N LEU A 57 11.39 5.28 21.10
CA LEU A 57 11.84 4.00 20.52
C LEU A 57 11.03 2.81 21.03
N ILE A 58 10.69 2.79 22.33
CA ILE A 58 9.83 1.74 22.93
C ILE A 58 8.44 1.80 22.29
N LYS A 59 7.87 3.00 22.12
CA LYS A 59 6.55 3.22 21.53
C LYS A 59 6.50 2.80 20.06
N LEU A 60 7.54 3.10 19.28
CA LEU A 60 7.66 2.69 17.87
C LEU A 60 7.72 1.17 17.70
N ASN A 61 8.24 0.46 18.69
CA ASN A 61 8.35 -1.01 18.74
C ASN A 61 8.96 -1.67 17.49
N VAL A 62 9.90 -1.01 16.83
CA VAL A 62 10.53 -1.49 15.58
C VAL A 62 11.80 -2.30 15.85
N LEU A 63 12.50 -2.01 16.96
CA LEU A 63 13.75 -2.70 17.28
C LEU A 63 13.53 -4.00 18.06
N PRO A 64 14.25 -5.08 17.74
CA PRO A 64 14.30 -6.27 18.59
C PRO A 64 14.74 -5.91 20.00
N MET A 65 14.16 -6.60 21.01
CA MET A 65 14.35 -6.27 22.44
C MET A 65 15.83 -6.23 22.83
N ASN A 66 16.63 -7.15 22.29
CA ASN A 66 18.08 -7.22 22.56
C ASN A 66 18.81 -5.95 22.11
N TYR A 67 18.50 -5.46 20.91
CA TYR A 67 19.10 -4.24 20.36
C TYR A 67 18.61 -3.00 21.10
N LEU A 68 17.31 -2.95 21.45
CA LEU A 68 16.72 -1.86 22.22
C LEU A 68 17.38 -1.73 23.60
N ILE A 69 17.48 -2.84 24.35
CA ILE A 69 18.16 -2.87 25.66
C ILE A 69 19.62 -2.46 25.51
N GLY A 70 20.33 -3.04 24.54
CA GLY A 70 21.73 -2.70 24.27
C GLY A 70 21.93 -1.20 24.00
N LEU A 71 21.07 -0.62 23.16
CA LEU A 71 21.11 0.80 22.84
C LEU A 71 20.83 1.67 24.09
N ILE A 72 19.80 1.38 24.87
CA ILE A 72 19.47 2.12 26.10
C ILE A 72 20.63 2.04 27.11
N VAL A 73 21.27 0.89 27.25
CA VAL A 73 22.44 0.73 28.12
C VAL A 73 23.61 1.59 27.63
N ILE A 74 23.91 1.57 26.32
CA ILE A 74 24.97 2.40 25.74
C ILE A 74 24.68 3.90 25.97
N LEU A 75 23.45 4.34 25.74
CA LEU A 75 23.04 5.72 25.97
C LEU A 75 23.18 6.12 27.46
N GLY A 76 22.78 5.23 28.36
CA GLY A 76 22.95 5.42 29.81
C GLY A 76 24.42 5.54 30.21
N LEU A 77 25.29 4.68 29.65
CA LEU A 77 26.76 4.75 29.88
C LEU A 77 27.38 6.05 29.35
N LEU A 78 26.89 6.57 28.21
CA LEU A 78 27.35 7.86 27.67
C LEU A 78 26.94 9.02 28.60
N VAL A 79 25.71 9.04 29.11
CA VAL A 79 25.27 10.03 30.09
C VAL A 79 26.14 9.95 31.38
N LEU A 80 26.40 8.73 31.85
CA LEU A 80 27.25 8.52 33.02
C LEU A 80 28.71 8.97 32.78
N TYR A 81 29.26 8.71 31.59
CA TYR A 81 30.56 9.22 31.20
C TYR A 81 30.58 10.74 31.22
N ASP A 82 29.62 11.40 30.56
CA ASP A 82 29.54 12.85 30.50
C ASP A 82 29.36 13.48 31.89
N PHE A 83 28.60 12.85 32.77
CA PHE A 83 28.47 13.24 34.16
C PHE A 83 29.82 13.18 34.88
N THR A 84 30.52 12.06 34.80
CA THR A 84 31.82 11.88 35.48
C THR A 84 32.89 12.77 34.88
N ALA A 85 32.83 13.06 33.58
CA ALA A 85 33.76 13.96 32.90
C ALA A 85 33.75 15.39 33.50
N GLN A 86 32.60 15.87 34.02
CA GLN A 86 32.50 17.22 34.62
C GLN A 86 33.41 17.36 35.85
N PHE A 87 33.82 16.26 36.47
CA PHE A 87 34.64 16.26 37.68
C PHE A 87 36.12 15.97 37.42
N ASN A 88 36.54 15.83 36.15
CA ASN A 88 37.93 15.47 35.78
C ASN A 88 38.47 16.39 34.68
N LYS A 89 39.65 16.06 34.12
CA LYS A 89 40.33 16.83 33.06
C LYS A 89 39.55 16.82 31.74
N ALA A 90 38.64 15.85 31.52
CA ALA A 90 37.85 15.70 30.30
C ALA A 90 36.56 16.59 30.27
N HIS A 91 36.39 17.52 31.23
CA HIS A 91 35.16 18.31 31.36
C HIS A 91 34.79 19.13 30.11
N ILE A 92 35.75 19.50 29.25
CA ILE A 92 35.48 20.22 28.00
C ILE A 92 34.90 19.22 26.97
N LEU A 93 35.53 18.05 26.83
CA LEU A 93 35.09 16.98 25.95
C LEU A 93 33.68 16.48 26.36
N GLY A 94 33.45 16.28 27.67
CA GLY A 94 32.15 15.88 28.18
C GLY A 94 31.05 16.90 27.89
N LYS A 95 31.33 18.22 27.93
CA LYS A 95 30.33 19.23 27.52
C LYS A 95 30.01 19.18 26.03
N PHE A 96 31.06 19.05 25.20
CA PHE A 96 30.89 18.94 23.76
C PHE A 96 30.07 17.69 23.41
N LEU A 97 30.43 16.55 23.98
CA LEU A 97 29.73 15.28 23.75
C LEU A 97 28.29 15.35 24.24
N SER A 98 28.05 15.95 25.43
CA SER A 98 26.69 16.14 25.96
C SER A 98 25.79 16.98 25.05
N VAL A 99 26.31 18.09 24.48
CA VAL A 99 25.56 18.91 23.51
C VAL A 99 25.30 18.12 22.22
N PHE A 100 26.32 17.45 21.68
CA PHE A 100 26.20 16.66 20.47
C PHE A 100 25.18 15.54 20.63
N MET A 101 25.29 14.74 21.70
CA MET A 101 24.36 13.65 21.99
C MET A 101 22.94 14.15 22.24
N THR A 102 22.77 15.29 22.93
CA THR A 102 21.45 15.92 23.09
C THR A 102 20.84 16.25 21.73
N ALA A 103 21.61 16.85 20.82
CA ALA A 103 21.11 17.16 19.47
C ALA A 103 20.69 15.88 18.73
N VAL A 104 21.50 14.83 18.77
CA VAL A 104 21.16 13.53 18.15
C VAL A 104 19.88 12.93 18.74
N MET A 105 19.72 12.94 20.08
CA MET A 105 18.53 12.43 20.75
C MET A 105 17.26 13.23 20.40
N VAL A 106 17.36 14.56 20.35
CA VAL A 106 16.24 15.43 19.98
C VAL A 106 15.83 15.19 18.54
N LEU A 107 16.80 15.10 17.61
CA LEU A 107 16.50 14.77 16.21
C LEU A 107 15.86 13.39 16.07
N GLY A 108 16.37 12.39 16.81
CA GLY A 108 15.78 11.05 16.83
C GLY A 108 14.36 11.02 17.40
N PHE A 109 14.10 11.78 18.47
CA PHE A 109 12.75 11.93 19.05
C PHE A 109 11.75 12.56 18.06
N LEU A 110 12.16 13.66 17.37
CA LEU A 110 11.34 14.30 16.35
C LEU A 110 11.07 13.39 15.15
N ALA A 111 12.08 12.64 14.73
CA ALA A 111 11.93 11.63 13.66
C ALA A 111 10.92 10.54 14.06
N GLY A 112 11.01 10.03 15.31
CA GLY A 112 10.06 9.05 15.83
C GLY A 112 8.61 9.53 15.81
N GLY A 113 8.36 10.78 16.24
CA GLY A 113 7.04 11.40 16.18
C GLY A 113 6.49 11.51 14.76
N LYS A 114 7.37 11.84 13.78
CA LYS A 114 7.00 11.87 12.36
C LYS A 114 6.61 10.48 11.85
N ILE A 115 7.34 9.44 12.23
CA ILE A 115 7.03 8.05 11.87
C ILE A 115 5.63 7.65 12.35
N ASN A 116 5.30 7.91 13.62
CA ASN A 116 3.98 7.62 14.16
C ASN A 116 2.87 8.33 13.39
N SER A 117 3.07 9.61 13.00
CA SER A 117 2.09 10.35 12.20
C SER A 117 1.94 9.79 10.79
N THR A 118 3.02 9.28 10.20
CA THR A 118 3.00 8.62 8.88
C THR A 118 2.23 7.30 8.94
N PHE A 119 2.48 6.46 9.93
CA PHE A 119 1.70 5.25 10.13
C PHE A 119 0.20 5.57 10.29
N SER A 120 -0.17 6.54 11.11
CA SER A 120 -1.57 6.95 11.28
C SER A 120 -2.25 7.39 9.97
N LYS A 121 -1.50 7.96 9.03
CA LYS A 121 -2.05 8.34 7.71
C LYS A 121 -2.28 7.13 6.81
N ILE A 122 -1.39 6.13 6.85
CA ILE A 122 -1.43 4.95 6.00
C ILE A 122 -2.42 3.92 6.55
N THR A 123 -2.46 3.74 7.88
CA THR A 123 -3.29 2.75 8.59
C THR A 123 -4.47 3.36 9.33
N GLY A 124 -4.84 4.62 9.01
CA GLY A 124 -5.89 5.37 9.71
C GLY A 124 -7.25 4.68 9.65
N GLU A 125 -8.02 4.75 10.75
CA GLU A 125 -9.37 4.19 10.85
C GLU A 125 -10.39 4.91 9.96
N THR A 126 -10.06 6.14 9.52
CA THR A 126 -10.87 6.94 8.60
C THR A 126 -10.00 7.50 7.50
N ILE A 127 -10.43 7.26 6.26
CA ILE A 127 -9.81 7.82 5.06
C ILE A 127 -10.74 8.91 4.53
N THR A 128 -10.15 10.02 4.11
CA THR A 128 -10.87 10.99 3.29
C THR A 128 -10.88 10.47 1.86
N SER A 129 -11.96 9.81 1.48
CA SER A 129 -12.20 9.43 0.09
C SER A 129 -12.82 10.60 -0.66
N SER A 130 -12.36 10.85 -1.86
CA SER A 130 -12.98 11.83 -2.76
C SER A 130 -13.47 11.15 -4.02
N GLU A 131 -14.76 11.23 -4.25
CA GLU A 131 -15.42 10.82 -5.48
C GLU A 131 -15.55 12.05 -6.37
N VAL A 132 -15.20 11.92 -7.65
CA VAL A 132 -15.38 12.98 -8.64
C VAL A 132 -16.53 12.60 -9.54
N ILE A 133 -17.55 13.46 -9.58
CA ILE A 133 -18.71 13.32 -10.46
C ILE A 133 -18.51 14.22 -11.66
N ASP A 134 -18.36 13.61 -12.82
CA ASP A 134 -18.25 14.30 -14.10
C ASP A 134 -19.64 14.64 -14.65
N ILE A 135 -19.78 15.86 -15.15
CA ILE A 135 -20.93 16.29 -15.93
C ILE A 135 -20.57 16.13 -17.40
N VAL A 136 -21.33 15.25 -18.06
CA VAL A 136 -21.04 14.80 -19.43
C VAL A 136 -22.18 15.18 -20.34
N VAL A 137 -21.84 15.72 -21.52
CA VAL A 137 -22.79 16.06 -22.59
C VAL A 137 -22.33 15.42 -23.91
N LEU A 138 -23.14 15.49 -24.96
CA LEU A 138 -22.72 15.07 -26.29
C LEU A 138 -21.50 15.89 -26.75
N ALA A 139 -20.64 15.29 -27.55
CA ALA A 139 -19.40 15.93 -28.02
C ALA A 139 -19.64 17.20 -28.85
N ASP A 140 -20.75 17.24 -29.61
CA ASP A 140 -21.20 18.37 -30.44
C ASP A 140 -22.06 19.39 -29.66
N ASP A 141 -22.39 19.14 -28.40
CA ASP A 141 -23.12 20.11 -27.57
C ASP A 141 -22.29 21.39 -27.37
N LYS A 142 -22.97 22.54 -27.33
CA LYS A 142 -22.33 23.86 -27.20
C LYS A 142 -21.93 24.21 -25.78
N ALA A 143 -22.43 23.47 -24.77
CA ALA A 143 -22.11 23.70 -23.38
C ALA A 143 -20.59 23.49 -23.13
N ALA A 144 -19.97 24.43 -22.43
CA ALA A 144 -18.55 24.43 -22.06
C ALA A 144 -18.36 24.35 -20.54
N SER A 145 -19.42 24.59 -19.76
CA SER A 145 -19.43 24.55 -18.29
C SER A 145 -20.77 24.09 -17.77
N VAL A 146 -20.84 23.76 -16.49
CA VAL A 146 -22.11 23.42 -15.84
C VAL A 146 -23.09 24.61 -15.85
N GLY A 147 -22.59 25.84 -15.84
CA GLY A 147 -23.42 27.05 -15.96
C GLY A 147 -24.26 27.12 -17.23
N ASP A 148 -23.77 26.50 -18.31
CA ASP A 148 -24.49 26.44 -19.61
C ASP A 148 -25.59 25.38 -19.61
N THR A 149 -25.64 24.50 -18.61
CA THR A 149 -26.53 23.33 -18.56
C THR A 149 -27.61 23.42 -17.48
N LEU A 150 -27.77 24.58 -16.83
CA LEU A 150 -28.75 24.76 -15.73
C LEU A 150 -30.19 24.48 -16.14
N ASN A 151 -30.49 24.59 -17.44
CA ASN A 151 -31.82 24.26 -18.02
C ASN A 151 -31.86 22.86 -18.64
N TYR A 152 -30.80 22.04 -18.49
CA TYR A 152 -30.81 20.68 -19.02
C TYR A 152 -31.46 19.72 -18.04
N SER A 153 -31.98 18.61 -18.55
CA SER A 153 -32.35 17.45 -17.77
C SER A 153 -31.15 16.52 -17.64
N TYR A 154 -30.79 16.15 -16.40
CA TYR A 154 -29.67 15.29 -16.10
C TYR A 154 -30.13 13.85 -15.93
N GLY A 155 -29.47 12.92 -16.62
CA GLY A 155 -29.64 11.48 -16.40
C GLY A 155 -28.56 10.92 -15.49
N TYR A 156 -28.86 9.88 -14.71
CA TYR A 156 -27.87 9.15 -13.93
C TYR A 156 -28.37 7.74 -13.61
N ASN A 157 -27.44 6.82 -13.28
CA ASN A 157 -27.81 5.50 -12.78
C ASN A 157 -28.15 5.59 -11.29
N SER A 158 -29.42 5.36 -10.94
CA SER A 158 -29.91 5.46 -9.56
C SER A 158 -29.49 4.29 -8.68
N ASN A 159 -29.23 3.12 -9.28
CA ASN A 159 -28.92 1.89 -8.53
C ASN A 159 -27.48 1.85 -8.05
N ILE A 160 -26.55 2.44 -8.81
CA ILE A 160 -25.10 2.33 -8.52
C ILE A 160 -24.57 3.56 -7.80
N GLU A 161 -24.96 4.78 -8.20
CA GLU A 161 -24.36 6.04 -7.75
C GLU A 161 -25.38 7.08 -7.25
N GLY A 162 -26.64 6.72 -7.12
CA GLY A 162 -27.75 7.67 -6.92
C GLY A 162 -27.51 8.72 -5.83
N ASN A 163 -26.94 8.34 -4.70
CA ASN A 163 -26.71 9.27 -3.58
C ASN A 163 -25.54 10.24 -3.81
N SER A 164 -24.45 9.77 -4.39
CA SER A 164 -23.29 10.64 -4.73
C SER A 164 -23.67 11.64 -5.80
N ILE A 165 -24.42 11.19 -6.82
CA ILE A 165 -24.93 12.04 -7.89
C ILE A 165 -25.86 13.12 -7.34
N LYS A 166 -26.85 12.75 -6.51
CA LYS A 166 -27.76 13.71 -5.88
C LYS A 166 -27.02 14.77 -5.06
N LYS A 167 -25.96 14.38 -4.33
CA LYS A 167 -25.11 15.34 -3.61
C LYS A 167 -24.38 16.28 -4.55
N ALA A 168 -23.84 15.77 -5.68
CA ALA A 168 -23.18 16.61 -6.68
C ALA A 168 -24.15 17.60 -7.31
N LEU A 169 -25.33 17.14 -7.73
CA LEU A 169 -26.38 18.01 -8.29
C LEU A 169 -26.82 19.07 -7.27
N SER A 170 -27.01 18.71 -5.99
CA SER A 170 -27.34 19.67 -4.94
C SER A 170 -26.24 20.72 -4.68
N GLN A 171 -24.97 20.38 -4.89
CA GLN A 171 -23.89 21.37 -4.83
C GLN A 171 -23.97 22.37 -6.00
N ILE A 172 -24.30 21.90 -7.20
CA ILE A 172 -24.55 22.77 -8.37
C ILE A 172 -25.74 23.68 -8.09
N GLU A 173 -26.88 23.12 -7.66
CA GLU A 173 -28.09 23.88 -7.30
C GLU A 173 -27.80 24.99 -6.29
N SER A 174 -27.02 24.66 -5.25
CA SER A 174 -26.60 25.63 -4.23
C SER A 174 -25.70 26.72 -4.79
N SER A 175 -24.74 26.35 -5.67
CA SER A 175 -23.76 27.28 -6.23
C SER A 175 -24.39 28.27 -7.20
N TYR A 176 -25.42 27.85 -7.94
CA TYR A 176 -26.09 28.67 -8.96
C TYR A 176 -27.48 29.16 -8.51
N SER A 177 -27.92 28.84 -7.28
CA SER A 177 -29.24 29.20 -6.74
C SER A 177 -30.40 28.79 -7.67
N CYS A 178 -30.33 27.58 -8.20
CA CYS A 178 -31.30 27.01 -9.16
C CYS A 178 -31.81 25.64 -8.69
N THR A 179 -32.77 25.07 -9.42
CA THR A 179 -33.23 23.68 -9.29
C THR A 179 -32.97 22.98 -10.60
N LEU A 180 -32.29 21.81 -10.56
CA LEU A 180 -31.98 21.02 -11.73
C LEU A 180 -33.03 19.93 -11.96
N ALA A 181 -33.46 19.76 -13.22
CA ALA A 181 -34.24 18.58 -13.60
C ALA A 181 -33.30 17.37 -13.66
N SER A 182 -33.65 16.28 -12.96
CA SER A 182 -32.86 15.05 -12.97
C SER A 182 -33.70 13.80 -12.98
N HIS A 183 -33.25 12.78 -13.71
CA HIS A 183 -33.93 11.49 -13.87
C HIS A 183 -32.96 10.35 -13.54
N GLY A 184 -33.35 9.52 -12.57
CA GLY A 184 -32.64 8.29 -12.24
C GLY A 184 -33.16 7.13 -13.08
N TYR A 185 -32.23 6.42 -13.74
CA TYR A 185 -32.50 5.19 -14.49
C TYR A 185 -31.89 4.01 -13.75
N SER A 186 -32.38 2.81 -14.03
CA SER A 186 -31.91 1.59 -13.36
C SER A 186 -30.59 1.04 -13.93
N ASN A 187 -30.28 1.40 -15.18
CA ASN A 187 -29.11 0.88 -15.91
C ASN A 187 -28.42 1.97 -16.75
N TRP A 188 -27.20 1.70 -17.21
CA TRP A 188 -26.42 2.63 -18.02
C TRP A 188 -26.86 2.65 -19.49
N ASP A 189 -27.39 1.56 -20.00
CA ASP A 189 -27.84 1.50 -21.39
C ASP A 189 -28.98 2.51 -21.63
N ASP A 190 -29.95 2.57 -20.73
CA ASP A 190 -31.03 3.55 -20.79
C ASP A 190 -30.52 4.99 -20.69
N VAL A 191 -29.60 5.27 -19.72
CA VAL A 191 -29.03 6.61 -19.55
C VAL A 191 -28.32 7.08 -20.82
N ILE A 192 -27.50 6.22 -21.42
CA ILE A 192 -26.69 6.58 -22.59
C ILE A 192 -27.55 6.72 -23.83
N ASN A 193 -28.52 5.81 -24.04
CA ASN A 193 -29.45 5.87 -25.15
C ASN A 193 -30.32 7.15 -25.09
N LYS A 194 -30.79 7.52 -23.90
CA LYS A 194 -31.56 8.77 -23.72
C LYS A 194 -30.72 10.02 -23.97
N LEU A 195 -29.43 10.01 -23.61
CA LEU A 195 -28.51 11.08 -23.96
C LEU A 195 -28.31 11.18 -25.49
N TYR A 196 -28.10 10.04 -26.16
CA TYR A 196 -27.87 10.02 -27.61
C TYR A 196 -29.12 10.46 -28.41
N GLU A 197 -30.32 10.15 -27.92
CA GLU A 197 -31.55 10.67 -28.49
C GLU A 197 -31.70 12.18 -28.32
N ASN A 198 -31.03 12.77 -27.32
CA ASN A 198 -31.01 14.20 -26.99
C ASN A 198 -32.39 14.84 -26.86
N LYS A 199 -33.38 14.07 -26.34
CA LYS A 199 -34.75 14.51 -26.20
C LYS A 199 -35.17 14.65 -24.74
N GLU A 200 -34.96 13.60 -23.97
CA GLU A 200 -35.42 13.52 -22.58
C GLU A 200 -34.36 14.06 -21.61
N ILE A 201 -33.07 13.70 -21.83
CA ILE A 201 -31.92 14.24 -21.11
C ILE A 201 -30.90 14.83 -22.08
N LYS A 202 -30.16 15.82 -21.62
CA LYS A 202 -29.07 16.48 -22.37
C LYS A 202 -27.72 16.44 -21.68
N ALA A 203 -27.71 16.05 -20.41
CA ALA A 203 -26.48 15.85 -19.64
C ALA A 203 -26.59 14.57 -18.83
N ILE A 204 -25.46 13.94 -18.52
CA ILE A 204 -25.35 12.86 -17.55
C ILE A 204 -24.43 13.29 -16.41
N ALA A 205 -24.81 12.88 -15.19
CA ALA A 205 -23.91 12.91 -14.05
C ALA A 205 -23.44 11.49 -13.75
N VAL A 206 -22.12 11.29 -13.72
CA VAL A 206 -21.49 9.97 -13.59
C VAL A 206 -20.17 10.10 -12.81
N SER A 207 -19.80 9.13 -11.96
CA SER A 207 -18.47 9.19 -11.38
C SER A 207 -17.38 9.01 -12.43
N SER A 208 -16.24 9.69 -12.23
CA SER A 208 -15.09 9.58 -13.14
C SER A 208 -14.62 8.13 -13.28
N SER A 209 -14.73 7.31 -12.22
CA SER A 209 -14.38 5.89 -12.25
C SER A 209 -15.30 5.06 -13.14
N ILE A 210 -16.62 5.26 -13.05
CA ILE A 210 -17.58 4.58 -13.93
C ILE A 210 -17.48 5.12 -15.35
N LYS A 211 -17.30 6.43 -15.52
CA LYS A 211 -17.05 7.01 -16.85
C LYS A 211 -15.83 6.38 -17.53
N ALA A 212 -14.76 6.13 -16.78
CA ALA A 212 -13.59 5.43 -17.30
C ALA A 212 -13.93 4.00 -17.77
N SER A 213 -14.81 3.29 -17.04
CA SER A 213 -15.34 1.98 -17.46
C SER A 213 -16.19 2.09 -18.73
N LEU A 214 -17.08 3.07 -18.78
CA LEU A 214 -17.92 3.31 -19.96
C LEU A 214 -17.09 3.67 -21.21
N ASN A 215 -16.02 4.44 -21.04
CA ASN A 215 -15.09 4.76 -22.13
C ASN A 215 -14.36 3.53 -22.69
N GLU A 216 -14.06 2.56 -21.84
CA GLU A 216 -13.34 1.34 -22.21
C GLU A 216 -14.29 0.29 -22.80
N ASP A 217 -15.44 0.12 -22.18
CA ASP A 217 -16.32 -1.02 -22.40
C ASP A 217 -17.59 -0.70 -23.22
N TYR A 218 -18.06 0.56 -23.23
CA TYR A 218 -19.27 0.94 -23.97
C TYR A 218 -18.89 1.62 -25.31
N GLU A 219 -19.35 1.03 -26.41
CA GLU A 219 -18.96 1.43 -27.76
C GLU A 219 -19.13 2.94 -28.02
N ALA A 220 -18.05 3.58 -28.44
CA ALA A 220 -17.97 4.97 -28.83
C ALA A 220 -18.37 6.00 -27.74
N PHE A 221 -18.57 5.62 -26.48
CA PHE A 221 -19.00 6.56 -25.44
C PHE A 221 -18.02 7.74 -25.29
N GLY A 222 -16.73 7.46 -25.17
CA GLY A 222 -15.70 8.48 -25.03
C GLY A 222 -15.53 9.39 -26.26
N VAL A 223 -15.91 8.92 -27.46
CA VAL A 223 -15.86 9.70 -28.69
C VAL A 223 -17.11 10.57 -28.87
N LYS A 224 -18.27 10.06 -28.50
CA LYS A 224 -19.56 10.73 -28.66
C LYS A 224 -19.87 11.73 -27.54
N THR A 225 -19.09 11.75 -26.47
CA THR A 225 -19.35 12.58 -25.30
C THR A 225 -18.13 13.40 -24.89
N LYS A 226 -18.36 14.46 -24.13
CA LYS A 226 -17.31 15.27 -23.49
C LYS A 226 -17.69 15.63 -22.06
N VAL A 227 -16.69 15.74 -21.20
CA VAL A 227 -16.85 16.30 -19.86
C VAL A 227 -16.82 17.82 -19.95
N ILE A 228 -17.75 18.49 -19.29
CA ILE A 228 -17.80 19.96 -19.23
C ILE A 228 -17.48 20.50 -17.83
N ASP A 229 -17.63 19.65 -16.80
CA ASP A 229 -17.26 20.01 -15.42
C ASP A 229 -17.09 18.75 -14.57
N SER A 230 -16.45 18.91 -13.41
CA SER A 230 -16.19 17.81 -12.46
C SER A 230 -16.41 18.27 -11.03
N ILE A 231 -17.38 17.68 -10.34
CA ILE A 231 -17.77 18.02 -8.97
C ILE A 231 -17.12 17.03 -7.99
N ARG A 232 -16.34 17.53 -7.04
CA ARG A 232 -15.69 16.69 -6.04
C ARG A 232 -16.58 16.51 -4.82
N ILE A 233 -16.94 15.26 -4.53
CA ILE A 233 -17.67 14.86 -3.32
C ILE A 233 -16.67 14.22 -2.36
N THR A 234 -16.52 14.80 -1.17
CA THR A 234 -15.63 14.27 -0.15
C THR A 234 -16.44 13.47 0.86
N LYS A 235 -16.02 12.25 1.12
CA LYS A 235 -16.58 11.33 2.13
C LYS A 235 -15.49 10.97 3.13
N GLN A 236 -15.85 10.89 4.41
CA GLN A 236 -15.05 10.16 5.40
C GLN A 236 -15.51 8.70 5.37
N ILE A 237 -14.61 7.80 5.01
CA ILE A 237 -14.89 6.36 5.00
C ILE A 237 -14.18 5.74 6.20
N SER A 238 -14.94 5.03 7.03
CA SER A 238 -14.35 4.17 8.07
C SER A 238 -13.73 2.95 7.40
N VAL A 239 -12.42 2.79 7.56
CA VAL A 239 -11.70 1.58 7.14
C VAL A 239 -11.75 0.60 8.31
N PRO A 240 -12.44 -0.54 8.17
CA PRO A 240 -12.38 -1.56 9.20
C PRO A 240 -10.92 -1.97 9.40
N LYS A 241 -10.43 -1.82 10.64
CA LYS A 241 -9.09 -2.30 11.00
C LYS A 241 -9.05 -3.81 10.81
N GLY A 242 -8.06 -4.32 10.10
CA GLY A 242 -7.81 -5.75 10.05
C GLY A 242 -7.52 -6.28 11.47
N SER A 243 -7.94 -7.50 11.77
CA SER A 243 -7.59 -8.15 13.02
C SER A 243 -6.08 -8.38 13.09
N ALA A 244 -5.48 -8.19 14.26
CA ALA A 244 -4.08 -8.54 14.43
C ALA A 244 -3.93 -10.06 14.30
N VAL A 245 -3.16 -10.51 13.32
CA VAL A 245 -2.80 -11.92 13.17
C VAL A 245 -1.85 -12.32 14.30
N ALA A 246 -1.94 -13.56 14.77
CA ALA A 246 -1.02 -14.08 15.77
C ALA A 246 0.43 -13.95 15.30
N LYS A 247 1.34 -13.72 16.23
CA LYS A 247 2.76 -13.56 15.90
C LYS A 247 3.26 -14.76 15.11
N ASN A 248 3.87 -14.50 13.96
CA ASN A 248 4.39 -15.48 13.00
C ASN A 248 3.34 -16.35 12.29
N ALA A 249 2.03 -16.18 12.53
CA ALA A 249 1.02 -16.90 11.77
C ALA A 249 0.98 -16.41 10.31
N PRO A 250 0.70 -17.31 9.36
CA PRO A 250 0.45 -16.93 7.96
C PRO A 250 -0.74 -15.99 7.83
N PHE A 251 -0.71 -15.10 6.85
CA PHE A 251 -1.81 -14.19 6.53
C PHE A 251 -1.84 -13.85 5.05
N VAL A 252 -2.99 -13.35 4.60
CA VAL A 252 -3.23 -13.01 3.19
C VAL A 252 -3.46 -11.51 3.04
N VAL A 253 -2.75 -10.90 2.11
CA VAL A 253 -2.87 -9.48 1.75
C VAL A 253 -3.37 -9.35 0.32
N TYR A 254 -4.48 -8.66 0.12
CA TYR A 254 -4.91 -8.24 -1.20
C TYR A 254 -4.15 -6.99 -1.63
N VAL A 255 -3.36 -7.08 -2.69
CA VAL A 255 -2.66 -5.96 -3.32
C VAL A 255 -3.49 -5.45 -4.49
N SER A 256 -3.95 -4.20 -4.37
CA SER A 256 -4.76 -3.51 -5.38
C SER A 256 -3.97 -2.35 -5.97
N GLY A 257 -3.88 -2.29 -7.29
CA GLY A 257 -3.32 -1.16 -8.03
C GLY A 257 -4.37 -0.50 -8.89
N ASN A 258 -4.41 0.83 -8.89
CA ASN A 258 -5.27 1.59 -9.79
C ASN A 258 -4.46 2.56 -10.67
N ASP A 259 -5.05 2.97 -11.79
CA ASP A 259 -4.48 3.86 -12.80
C ASP A 259 -4.52 5.35 -12.43
N GLY A 260 -4.85 5.68 -11.18
CA GLY A 260 -4.95 7.06 -10.70
C GLY A 260 -3.58 7.72 -10.50
N TYR A 261 -3.56 9.04 -10.69
CA TYR A 261 -2.42 9.91 -10.37
C TYR A 261 -2.74 10.83 -9.18
N GLY A 262 -1.72 11.25 -8.44
CA GLY A 262 -1.86 12.13 -7.28
C GLY A 262 -2.23 11.39 -6.00
N SER A 263 -3.10 12.00 -5.18
CA SER A 263 -3.56 11.38 -3.92
C SER A 263 -4.41 10.15 -4.19
N ILE A 264 -4.25 9.12 -3.37
CA ILE A 264 -5.02 7.88 -3.52
C ILE A 264 -6.48 8.09 -3.13
N SER A 265 -7.38 7.41 -3.86
CA SER A 265 -8.78 7.25 -3.51
C SER A 265 -9.07 5.80 -3.14
N ASP A 266 -10.01 5.58 -2.23
CA ASP A 266 -10.55 4.25 -1.93
C ASP A 266 -11.27 3.66 -3.15
N MET A 267 -11.89 4.50 -3.97
CA MET A 267 -12.63 4.15 -5.17
C MET A 267 -11.76 4.24 -6.42
N GLY A 268 -12.12 3.48 -7.43
CA GLY A 268 -11.46 3.43 -8.74
C GLY A 268 -11.15 1.99 -9.16
N LYS A 269 -11.08 1.76 -10.46
CA LYS A 269 -10.79 0.44 -11.05
C LYS A 269 -9.60 -0.22 -10.36
N SER A 270 -9.70 -1.53 -10.16
CA SER A 270 -8.57 -2.33 -9.66
C SER A 270 -7.92 -3.06 -10.83
N ASP A 271 -6.86 -2.47 -11.38
CA ASP A 271 -6.12 -3.02 -12.52
C ASP A 271 -5.08 -4.05 -12.12
N VAL A 272 -4.66 -4.03 -10.86
CA VAL A 272 -3.85 -5.06 -10.22
C VAL A 272 -4.70 -5.75 -9.18
N ASN A 273 -4.91 -7.06 -9.32
CA ASN A 273 -5.62 -7.91 -8.38
C ASN A 273 -4.72 -9.07 -7.99
N LEU A 274 -3.93 -8.89 -6.95
CA LEU A 274 -2.92 -9.84 -6.53
C LEU A 274 -3.13 -10.21 -5.06
N LEU A 275 -3.09 -11.51 -4.76
CA LEU A 275 -3.03 -12.01 -3.38
C LEU A 275 -1.58 -12.31 -3.03
N ALA A 276 -1.08 -11.71 -1.95
CA ALA A 276 0.20 -12.05 -1.34
C ALA A 276 -0.09 -12.89 -0.09
N VAL A 277 0.21 -14.18 -0.16
CA VAL A 277 0.12 -15.11 0.98
C VAL A 277 1.47 -15.15 1.65
N ILE A 278 1.55 -14.66 2.87
CA ILE A 278 2.79 -14.42 3.60
C ILE A 278 2.87 -15.35 4.79
N ASN A 279 3.94 -16.12 4.88
CA ASN A 279 4.24 -16.93 6.05
C ASN A 279 5.57 -16.49 6.67
N PRO A 280 5.52 -15.75 7.81
CA PRO A 280 6.73 -15.27 8.47
C PRO A 280 7.59 -16.38 9.10
N GLU A 281 6.99 -17.52 9.47
CA GLU A 281 7.72 -18.64 10.09
C GLU A 281 8.62 -19.35 9.08
N THR A 282 8.07 -19.64 7.89
CA THR A 282 8.81 -20.32 6.81
C THR A 282 9.51 -19.36 5.84
N ARG A 283 9.37 -18.04 6.05
CA ARG A 283 9.90 -16.98 5.15
C ARG A 283 9.48 -17.14 3.69
N GLN A 284 8.23 -17.51 3.47
CA GLN A 284 7.66 -17.67 2.14
C GLN A 284 6.65 -16.56 1.84
N VAL A 285 6.67 -16.08 0.59
CA VAL A 285 5.64 -15.23 0.01
C VAL A 285 5.18 -15.86 -1.29
N LEU A 286 3.89 -16.14 -1.41
CA LEU A 286 3.26 -16.60 -2.64
C LEU A 286 2.43 -15.46 -3.23
N LEU A 287 2.75 -15.05 -4.45
CA LEU A 287 2.02 -14.01 -5.19
C LEU A 287 1.08 -14.67 -6.20
N ILE A 288 -0.23 -14.48 -6.04
CA ILE A 288 -1.24 -15.02 -6.98
C ILE A 288 -1.87 -13.84 -7.73
N SER A 289 -1.68 -13.79 -9.04
CA SER A 289 -2.28 -12.80 -9.92
C SER A 289 -3.62 -13.28 -10.47
N THR A 290 -4.67 -12.45 -10.34
CA THR A 290 -6.01 -12.70 -10.88
C THR A 290 -6.30 -11.69 -11.99
N PRO A 291 -6.69 -12.11 -13.21
CA PRO A 291 -7.00 -11.20 -14.30
C PRO A 291 -8.10 -10.20 -13.93
N ARG A 292 -7.89 -8.92 -14.25
CA ARG A 292 -8.83 -7.84 -13.93
C ARG A 292 -10.18 -7.98 -14.62
N ASP A 293 -10.19 -8.62 -15.80
CA ASP A 293 -11.38 -8.78 -16.65
C ASP A 293 -12.16 -10.08 -16.37
N TYR A 294 -11.83 -10.82 -15.29
CA TYR A 294 -12.62 -11.96 -14.85
C TYR A 294 -14.07 -11.54 -14.60
N ARG A 295 -15.02 -12.20 -15.29
CA ARG A 295 -16.46 -12.05 -15.03
C ARG A 295 -16.86 -12.97 -13.88
N ILE A 296 -16.92 -12.40 -12.67
CA ILE A 296 -17.22 -13.09 -11.42
C ILE A 296 -18.40 -12.43 -10.71
N THR A 297 -18.91 -13.08 -9.67
CA THR A 297 -19.94 -12.47 -8.83
C THR A 297 -19.33 -11.37 -7.97
N ILE A 298 -19.92 -10.17 -8.03
CA ILE A 298 -19.57 -9.04 -7.19
C ILE A 298 -20.81 -8.69 -6.38
N SER A 299 -20.67 -8.52 -5.07
CA SER A 299 -21.73 -8.08 -4.18
C SER A 299 -21.39 -6.69 -3.63
N LYS A 300 -22.36 -5.79 -3.64
CA LYS A 300 -22.21 -4.41 -3.16
C LYS A 300 -23.32 -4.08 -2.17
N VAL A 301 -22.96 -3.45 -1.06
CA VAL A 301 -23.90 -2.87 -0.10
C VAL A 301 -24.22 -1.45 -0.55
N LEU A 302 -25.50 -1.15 -0.75
CA LEU A 302 -25.98 0.19 -1.06
C LEU A 302 -26.10 1.04 0.21
N ASP A 303 -26.27 2.36 0.04
CA ASP A 303 -26.36 3.31 1.16
C ASP A 303 -27.58 3.09 2.08
N ASP A 304 -28.60 2.41 1.59
CA ASP A 304 -29.80 2.01 2.37
C ASP A 304 -29.62 0.67 3.12
N GLY A 305 -28.43 0.05 2.99
CA GLY A 305 -28.09 -1.24 3.59
C GLY A 305 -28.55 -2.45 2.77
N SER A 306 -29.24 -2.27 1.65
CA SER A 306 -29.57 -3.37 0.74
C SER A 306 -28.32 -3.89 0.03
N VAL A 307 -28.36 -5.16 -0.39
CA VAL A 307 -27.24 -5.80 -1.11
C VAL A 307 -27.69 -6.09 -2.53
N ILE A 308 -26.93 -5.58 -3.49
CA ILE A 308 -27.06 -5.99 -4.89
C ILE A 308 -25.88 -6.93 -5.23
N SER A 309 -26.15 -7.91 -6.08
CA SER A 309 -25.15 -8.89 -6.50
C SER A 309 -25.38 -9.27 -7.95
N GLY A 310 -24.31 -9.43 -8.71
CA GLY A 310 -24.38 -9.81 -10.12
C GLY A 310 -23.02 -10.16 -10.69
N LYS A 311 -23.00 -10.76 -11.88
CA LYS A 311 -21.78 -11.06 -12.63
C LYS A 311 -21.24 -9.78 -13.28
N ASP A 312 -20.01 -9.42 -12.92
CA ASP A 312 -19.34 -8.24 -13.46
C ASP A 312 -17.81 -8.46 -13.53
N LYS A 313 -17.07 -7.55 -14.15
CA LYS A 313 -15.62 -7.59 -14.18
C LYS A 313 -15.05 -7.33 -12.79
N LEU A 314 -14.05 -8.12 -12.39
CA LEU A 314 -13.35 -7.93 -11.11
C LEU A 314 -12.83 -6.49 -10.94
N THR A 315 -12.30 -5.87 -12.01
CA THR A 315 -11.80 -4.49 -11.97
C THR A 315 -12.88 -3.48 -11.54
N HIS A 316 -14.16 -3.71 -11.88
CA HIS A 316 -15.28 -2.84 -11.53
C HIS A 316 -15.64 -2.87 -10.04
N ALA A 317 -15.31 -3.96 -9.33
CA ALA A 317 -15.50 -4.01 -7.88
C ALA A 317 -14.78 -2.85 -7.17
N GLY A 318 -13.59 -2.48 -7.65
CA GLY A 318 -12.81 -1.37 -7.14
C GLY A 318 -13.48 0.01 -7.26
N ASN A 319 -14.40 0.20 -8.23
CA ASN A 319 -15.17 1.44 -8.37
C ASN A 319 -16.05 1.71 -7.15
N SER A 320 -16.43 0.68 -6.41
CA SER A 320 -17.23 0.79 -5.19
C SER A 320 -16.36 0.84 -3.91
N GLY A 321 -15.07 0.53 -4.02
CA GLY A 321 -14.12 0.52 -2.92
C GLY A 321 -13.33 -0.79 -2.84
N VAL A 322 -12.14 -0.73 -2.25
CA VAL A 322 -11.20 -1.86 -2.18
C VAL A 322 -11.79 -3.09 -1.48
N GLN A 323 -12.69 -2.90 -0.50
CA GLN A 323 -13.35 -3.97 0.24
C GLN A 323 -14.23 -4.85 -0.65
N TYR A 324 -14.77 -4.32 -1.74
CA TYR A 324 -15.61 -5.10 -2.67
C TYR A 324 -14.76 -5.99 -3.58
N SER A 325 -13.60 -5.51 -4.03
CA SER A 325 -12.62 -6.35 -4.73
C SER A 325 -12.06 -7.45 -3.82
N MET A 326 -11.73 -7.10 -2.57
CA MET A 326 -11.27 -8.03 -1.54
C MET A 326 -12.31 -9.13 -1.29
N LYS A 327 -13.61 -8.75 -1.12
CA LYS A 327 -14.71 -9.71 -0.93
C LYS A 327 -14.90 -10.61 -2.15
N ALA A 328 -14.87 -10.04 -3.37
CA ALA A 328 -15.02 -10.82 -4.60
C ALA A 328 -13.91 -11.87 -4.75
N LEU A 329 -12.66 -11.55 -4.39
CA LEU A 329 -11.54 -12.49 -4.39
C LEU A 329 -11.65 -13.51 -3.25
N SER A 330 -12.06 -13.10 -2.05
CA SER A 330 -12.33 -14.01 -0.94
C SER A 330 -13.37 -15.06 -1.34
N ASP A 331 -14.46 -14.64 -2.00
CA ASP A 331 -15.50 -15.56 -2.48
C ASP A 331 -15.01 -16.46 -3.62
N LEU A 332 -14.16 -15.93 -4.54
CA LEU A 332 -13.63 -16.69 -5.67
C LEU A 332 -12.70 -17.82 -5.22
N TYR A 333 -11.83 -17.54 -4.24
CA TYR A 333 -10.84 -18.50 -3.74
C TYR A 333 -11.34 -19.29 -2.51
N GLY A 334 -12.45 -18.91 -1.90
CA GLY A 334 -12.98 -19.54 -0.70
C GLY A 334 -12.06 -19.40 0.52
N ILE A 335 -11.33 -18.27 0.63
CA ILE A 335 -10.38 -17.98 1.70
C ILE A 335 -10.70 -16.66 2.39
N ASP A 336 -10.23 -16.52 3.62
CA ASP A 336 -10.22 -15.22 4.29
C ASP A 336 -9.01 -14.40 3.81
N ILE A 337 -9.24 -13.11 3.54
CA ILE A 337 -8.19 -12.15 3.22
C ILE A 337 -8.10 -11.19 4.40
N ASP A 338 -6.95 -11.19 5.09
CA ASP A 338 -6.78 -10.47 6.35
C ASP A 338 -6.62 -8.97 6.16
N TYR A 339 -5.85 -8.60 5.12
CA TYR A 339 -5.48 -7.21 4.87
C TYR A 339 -5.57 -6.86 3.40
N TYR A 340 -5.59 -5.55 3.13
CA TYR A 340 -5.34 -5.04 1.80
C TYR A 340 -4.23 -3.99 1.79
N PHE A 341 -3.64 -3.83 0.64
CA PHE A 341 -2.68 -2.79 0.31
C PHE A 341 -3.08 -2.20 -1.05
N LYS A 342 -3.51 -0.95 -1.07
CA LYS A 342 -3.89 -0.26 -2.31
C LYS A 342 -2.91 0.85 -2.61
N ILE A 343 -2.44 0.91 -3.87
CA ILE A 343 -1.49 1.91 -4.37
C ILE A 343 -1.92 2.39 -5.75
N ASN A 344 -1.60 3.64 -6.09
CA ASN A 344 -1.80 4.18 -7.43
C ASN A 344 -0.46 4.35 -8.18
N PHE A 345 -0.52 4.80 -9.44
CA PHE A 345 0.67 4.99 -10.27
C PHE A 345 1.71 5.92 -9.65
N THR A 346 1.27 7.08 -9.13
CA THR A 346 2.19 8.01 -8.44
C THR A 346 2.84 7.36 -7.22
N GLY A 347 2.06 6.55 -6.48
CA GLY A 347 2.56 5.80 -5.33
C GLY A 347 3.58 4.75 -5.73
N CYS A 348 3.34 4.02 -6.82
CA CYS A 348 4.27 3.03 -7.35
C CYS A 348 5.62 3.67 -7.72
N VAL A 349 5.61 4.76 -8.50
CA VAL A 349 6.83 5.50 -8.86
C VAL A 349 7.58 5.95 -7.61
N LYS A 350 6.90 6.63 -6.69
CA LYS A 350 7.54 7.14 -5.48
C LYS A 350 8.05 6.07 -4.53
N LEU A 351 7.36 4.93 -4.44
CA LEU A 351 7.80 3.80 -3.65
C LEU A 351 9.14 3.26 -4.17
N VAL A 352 9.21 3.01 -5.47
CA VAL A 352 10.43 2.49 -6.11
C VAL A 352 11.59 3.49 -6.01
N ASP A 353 11.33 4.78 -6.23
CA ASP A 353 12.35 5.83 -6.09
C ASP A 353 12.84 5.96 -4.64
N ALA A 354 11.93 5.89 -3.66
CA ALA A 354 12.28 5.91 -2.24
C ALA A 354 13.08 4.68 -1.79
N LEU A 355 12.88 3.53 -2.44
CA LEU A 355 13.71 2.33 -2.29
C LEU A 355 15.09 2.48 -2.97
N GLY A 356 15.31 3.54 -3.74
CA GLY A 356 16.55 3.76 -4.51
C GLY A 356 16.63 2.88 -5.76
N GLY A 357 15.48 2.58 -6.37
CA GLY A 357 15.33 1.66 -7.49
C GLY A 357 15.23 0.19 -7.07
N ILE A 358 14.75 -0.64 -7.99
CA ILE A 358 14.60 -2.10 -7.81
C ILE A 358 15.20 -2.84 -9.00
N THR A 359 15.55 -4.10 -8.79
CA THR A 359 15.93 -5.04 -9.87
C THR A 359 14.71 -5.90 -10.21
N ILE A 360 14.23 -5.85 -11.45
CA ILE A 360 13.12 -6.67 -11.95
C ILE A 360 13.66 -7.77 -12.84
N ASN A 361 13.38 -9.02 -12.50
CA ASN A 361 13.72 -10.17 -13.35
C ASN A 361 12.61 -10.40 -14.37
N SER A 362 12.81 -9.93 -15.62
CA SER A 362 11.85 -10.13 -16.70
C SER A 362 11.94 -11.54 -17.28
N SER A 363 10.79 -12.17 -17.50
CA SER A 363 10.70 -13.47 -18.20
C SER A 363 10.73 -13.35 -19.73
N VAL A 364 10.56 -12.13 -20.26
CA VAL A 364 10.48 -11.84 -21.70
C VAL A 364 11.24 -10.57 -22.04
N GLU A 365 11.78 -10.51 -23.27
CA GLU A 365 12.39 -9.30 -23.82
C GLU A 365 11.32 -8.48 -24.55
N PHE A 366 11.27 -7.16 -24.28
CA PHE A 366 10.34 -6.25 -24.95
C PHE A 366 10.76 -4.79 -24.83
N THR A 367 10.12 -3.97 -25.65
CA THR A 367 10.16 -2.50 -25.54
C THR A 367 8.75 -2.00 -25.28
N ASN A 368 8.56 -1.10 -24.30
CA ASN A 368 7.23 -0.60 -24.00
C ASN A 368 6.66 0.30 -25.10
N GLY A 369 5.35 0.23 -25.29
CA GLY A 369 4.60 1.15 -26.13
C GLY A 369 4.35 2.50 -25.42
N TRP A 370 3.96 3.50 -26.18
CA TRP A 370 3.66 4.87 -25.69
C TRP A 370 2.50 4.90 -24.66
N GLU A 371 1.58 3.93 -24.73
CA GLU A 371 0.47 3.83 -23.76
C GLU A 371 0.93 3.42 -22.36
N ALA A 372 2.04 2.69 -22.27
CA ALA A 372 2.63 2.31 -20.99
C ALA A 372 3.45 3.46 -20.40
N SER A 373 4.18 4.20 -21.22
CA SER A 373 4.96 5.38 -20.84
C SER A 373 5.26 6.25 -22.06
N GLU A 374 5.35 7.58 -21.86
CA GLU A 374 5.87 8.51 -22.87
C GLU A 374 7.36 8.27 -23.18
N ASN A 375 8.10 7.74 -22.20
CA ASN A 375 9.49 7.34 -22.38
C ASN A 375 9.58 5.90 -22.89
N THR A 376 10.50 5.67 -23.83
CA THR A 376 10.76 4.34 -24.38
C THR A 376 11.85 3.65 -23.59
N TYR A 377 11.55 2.49 -23.02
CA TYR A 377 12.48 1.62 -22.30
C TYR A 377 12.56 0.26 -23.00
N HIS A 378 13.76 -0.30 -23.02
CA HIS A 378 13.99 -1.67 -23.46
C HIS A 378 14.27 -2.55 -22.25
N PHE A 379 13.60 -3.70 -22.16
CA PHE A 379 13.73 -4.69 -21.10
C PHE A 379 14.28 -5.99 -21.69
N VAL A 380 15.29 -6.55 -21.05
CA VAL A 380 15.91 -7.82 -21.45
C VAL A 380 15.42 -8.96 -20.56
N VAL A 381 15.52 -10.21 -21.03
CA VAL A 381 15.28 -11.38 -20.18
C VAL A 381 16.29 -11.40 -19.04
N GLY A 382 15.81 -11.62 -17.81
CA GLY A 382 16.63 -11.58 -16.60
C GLY A 382 16.58 -10.23 -15.90
N PRO A 383 17.67 -9.82 -15.19
CA PRO A 383 17.67 -8.65 -14.33
C PRO A 383 17.68 -7.32 -15.10
N ASN A 384 16.78 -6.42 -14.74
CA ASN A 384 16.69 -5.05 -15.24
C ASN A 384 16.68 -4.09 -14.05
N GLU A 385 17.64 -3.15 -14.01
CA GLU A 385 17.63 -2.07 -13.02
C GLU A 385 16.59 -1.02 -13.42
N CYS A 386 15.63 -0.76 -12.51
CA CYS A 386 14.49 0.10 -12.75
C CYS A 386 14.34 1.15 -11.64
N ASP A 387 14.19 2.41 -12.03
CA ASP A 387 13.64 3.49 -11.22
C ASP A 387 12.10 3.42 -11.23
N GLY A 388 11.44 4.38 -10.62
CA GLY A 388 9.98 4.39 -10.52
C GLY A 388 9.29 4.47 -11.87
N GLU A 389 9.72 5.35 -12.78
CA GLU A 389 9.11 5.54 -14.11
C GLU A 389 9.31 4.30 -15.00
N LYS A 390 10.53 3.76 -15.01
CA LYS A 390 10.83 2.53 -15.77
C LYS A 390 10.05 1.34 -15.21
N THR A 391 9.89 1.25 -13.87
CA THR A 391 9.05 0.22 -13.24
C THR A 391 7.59 0.38 -13.66
N LEU A 392 7.06 1.62 -13.65
CA LEU A 392 5.68 1.86 -14.07
C LEU A 392 5.46 1.48 -15.54
N ALA A 393 6.40 1.80 -16.43
CA ALA A 393 6.35 1.36 -17.83
C ALA A 393 6.33 -0.17 -17.96
N PHE A 394 7.14 -0.87 -17.16
CA PHE A 394 7.22 -2.33 -17.15
C PHE A 394 5.89 -3.00 -16.73
N VAL A 395 5.26 -2.51 -15.67
CA VAL A 395 4.02 -3.13 -15.12
C VAL A 395 2.75 -2.72 -15.86
N ARG A 396 2.81 -1.69 -16.73
CA ARG A 396 1.67 -1.23 -17.55
C ARG A 396 1.66 -1.85 -18.94
N GLU A 397 2.81 -2.30 -19.45
CA GLU A 397 2.90 -2.82 -20.82
C GLU A 397 2.02 -4.06 -20.99
N ARG A 398 1.26 -4.09 -22.07
CA ARG A 398 0.42 -5.22 -22.51
C ARG A 398 0.42 -5.44 -24.01
N LYS A 399 0.58 -4.38 -24.81
CA LYS A 399 0.46 -4.45 -26.28
C LYS A 399 1.68 -5.07 -26.95
N ALA A 400 2.82 -5.10 -26.25
CA ALA A 400 4.01 -5.79 -26.71
C ALA A 400 3.89 -7.33 -26.66
N PHE A 401 2.82 -7.86 -26.04
CA PHE A 401 2.67 -9.29 -25.81
C PHE A 401 1.46 -9.87 -26.51
N SER A 402 1.58 -11.11 -26.98
CA SER A 402 0.47 -11.84 -27.61
C SER A 402 -0.64 -12.22 -26.63
N ASP A 403 -0.28 -12.47 -25.35
CA ASP A 403 -1.19 -12.80 -24.26
C ASP A 403 -1.56 -11.58 -23.39
N GLY A 404 -1.14 -10.37 -23.80
CA GLY A 404 -1.58 -9.07 -23.29
C GLY A 404 -1.62 -8.97 -21.78
N ASP A 405 -2.82 -9.00 -21.21
CA ASP A 405 -3.07 -8.85 -19.78
C ASP A 405 -2.46 -9.96 -18.91
N MET A 406 -2.31 -11.18 -19.44
CA MET A 406 -1.69 -12.29 -18.69
C MET A 406 -0.21 -12.01 -18.45
N GLN A 407 0.54 -11.58 -19.48
CA GLN A 407 1.94 -11.19 -19.31
C GLN A 407 2.08 -9.96 -18.42
N ARG A 408 1.17 -9.00 -18.52
CA ARG A 408 1.14 -7.84 -17.60
C ARG A 408 1.03 -8.29 -16.14
N GLY A 409 0.17 -9.27 -15.83
CA GLY A 409 0.06 -9.86 -14.50
C GLY A 409 1.39 -10.44 -13.99
N LYS A 410 2.11 -11.18 -14.84
CA LYS A 410 3.46 -11.73 -14.52
C LYS A 410 4.48 -10.60 -14.31
N ASN A 411 4.42 -9.54 -15.12
CA ASN A 411 5.28 -8.38 -14.96
C ASN A 411 5.02 -7.66 -13.61
N GLN A 412 3.75 -7.55 -13.20
CA GLN A 412 3.39 -6.99 -11.91
C GLN A 412 3.93 -7.83 -10.75
N GLN A 413 3.83 -9.16 -10.84
CA GLN A 413 4.42 -10.07 -9.84
C GLN A 413 5.94 -9.91 -9.77
N ALA A 414 6.64 -9.86 -10.91
CA ALA A 414 8.09 -9.65 -10.95
C ALA A 414 8.53 -8.31 -10.33
N ALA A 415 7.79 -7.24 -10.57
CA ALA A 415 8.06 -5.94 -9.95
C ALA A 415 7.82 -5.96 -8.43
N ILE A 416 6.73 -6.59 -7.96
CA ILE A 416 6.44 -6.75 -6.52
C ILE A 416 7.53 -7.60 -5.85
N THR A 417 8.00 -8.66 -6.49
CA THR A 417 9.14 -9.46 -6.00
C THR A 417 10.38 -8.58 -5.82
N GLY A 418 10.74 -7.78 -6.83
CA GLY A 418 11.87 -6.84 -6.72
C GLY A 418 11.68 -5.77 -5.63
N MET A 419 10.45 -5.30 -5.41
CA MET A 419 10.13 -4.40 -4.30
C MET A 419 10.31 -5.08 -2.94
N ILE A 420 9.87 -6.33 -2.77
CA ILE A 420 10.03 -7.11 -1.53
C ILE A 420 11.52 -7.34 -1.25
N ASP A 421 12.28 -7.80 -2.23
CA ASP A 421 13.73 -8.04 -2.09
C ASP A 421 14.46 -6.77 -1.65
N LYS A 422 14.14 -5.65 -2.28
CA LYS A 422 14.75 -4.37 -1.94
C LYS A 422 14.32 -3.87 -0.56
N ALA A 423 13.02 -3.92 -0.25
CA ALA A 423 12.45 -3.44 1.01
C ALA A 423 12.96 -4.23 2.23
N THR A 424 13.27 -5.51 2.06
CA THR A 424 13.81 -6.38 3.12
C THR A 424 15.34 -6.30 3.25
N SER A 425 16.03 -5.54 2.39
CA SER A 425 17.48 -5.35 2.46
C SER A 425 17.90 -4.54 3.69
N PRO A 426 19.07 -4.80 4.28
CA PRO A 426 19.56 -4.06 5.45
C PRO A 426 19.66 -2.54 5.22
N ALA A 427 19.98 -2.10 4.00
CA ALA A 427 20.09 -0.68 3.65
C ALA A 427 18.74 0.06 3.79
N ILE A 428 17.65 -0.56 3.34
CA ILE A 428 16.31 0.01 3.41
C ILE A 428 15.75 -0.07 4.83
N LEU A 429 16.02 -1.14 5.56
CA LEU A 429 15.63 -1.24 6.97
C LEU A 429 16.17 -0.08 7.83
N ALA A 430 17.32 0.50 7.45
CA ALA A 430 17.86 1.69 8.11
C ALA A 430 17.13 2.99 7.69
N SER A 431 16.42 3.02 6.58
CA SER A 431 15.76 4.20 6.00
C SER A 431 14.25 4.03 5.74
N TYR A 432 13.62 2.95 6.25
CA TYR A 432 12.21 2.61 5.99
C TYR A 432 11.23 3.76 6.25
N THR A 433 11.57 4.63 7.20
CA THR A 433 10.73 5.79 7.54
C THR A 433 10.61 6.80 6.40
N SER A 434 11.71 7.02 5.68
CA SER A 434 11.73 7.89 4.51
C SER A 434 10.91 7.29 3.36
N VAL A 435 10.95 5.97 3.22
CA VAL A 435 10.14 5.23 2.24
C VAL A 435 8.66 5.39 2.56
N LEU A 436 8.25 5.13 3.81
CA LEU A 436 6.85 5.28 4.23
C LEU A 436 6.33 6.72 4.08
N ASP A 437 7.15 7.72 4.44
CA ASP A 437 6.78 9.14 4.32
C ASP A 437 6.55 9.53 2.84
N ALA A 438 7.40 9.04 1.94
CA ALA A 438 7.29 9.32 0.49
C ALA A 438 5.96 8.85 -0.12
N VAL A 439 5.39 7.76 0.39
CA VAL A 439 4.17 7.14 -0.17
C VAL A 439 2.92 7.36 0.67
N SER A 440 3.00 8.03 1.82
CA SER A 440 1.95 8.10 2.84
C SER A 440 0.59 8.64 2.37
N ASN A 441 0.55 9.43 1.29
CA ASN A 441 -0.70 9.95 0.71
C ASN A 441 -1.14 9.21 -0.58
N MET A 442 -0.40 8.17 -0.97
CA MET A 442 -0.54 7.46 -2.26
C MET A 442 -0.75 5.97 -2.08
N MET A 443 -0.85 5.53 -0.85
CA MET A 443 -1.18 4.17 -0.46
C MET A 443 -2.10 4.16 0.75
N ILE A 444 -2.93 3.14 0.84
CA ILE A 444 -3.78 2.85 1.99
C ILE A 444 -3.75 1.36 2.32
N THR A 445 -3.85 1.05 3.61
CA THR A 445 -3.95 -0.32 4.10
C THR A 445 -4.79 -0.36 5.40
N ASN A 446 -5.47 -1.49 5.63
CA ASN A 446 -6.09 -1.80 6.92
C ASN A 446 -5.18 -2.65 7.82
N MET A 447 -3.94 -2.93 7.39
CA MET A 447 -2.99 -3.69 8.20
C MET A 447 -2.60 -2.86 9.43
N PRO A 448 -2.74 -3.42 10.66
CA PRO A 448 -2.36 -2.71 11.88
C PRO A 448 -0.87 -2.32 11.89
N THR A 449 -0.56 -1.15 12.45
CA THR A 449 0.84 -0.69 12.61
C THR A 449 1.68 -1.72 13.33
N GLU A 450 1.11 -2.42 14.30
CA GLU A 450 1.75 -3.48 15.09
C GLU A 450 2.20 -4.65 14.22
N THR A 451 1.38 -5.03 13.22
CA THR A 451 1.73 -6.09 12.24
C THR A 451 2.88 -5.64 11.36
N ILE A 452 2.82 -4.42 10.80
CA ILE A 452 3.88 -3.85 9.95
C ILE A 452 5.21 -3.77 10.72
N THR A 453 5.18 -3.18 11.92
CA THR A 453 6.39 -3.05 12.75
C THR A 453 6.92 -4.41 13.22
N GLY A 454 6.01 -5.39 13.43
CA GLY A 454 6.36 -6.77 13.74
C GLY A 454 7.18 -7.43 12.62
N LEU A 455 6.76 -7.27 11.36
CA LEU A 455 7.48 -7.77 10.18
C LEU A 455 8.86 -7.11 10.05
N ILE A 456 8.94 -5.79 10.18
CA ILE A 456 10.21 -5.04 10.15
C ILE A 456 11.14 -5.55 11.26
N LYS A 457 10.63 -5.70 12.47
CA LYS A 457 11.37 -6.19 13.63
C LYS A 457 11.88 -7.62 13.43
N SER A 458 11.06 -8.50 12.84
CA SER A 458 11.46 -9.87 12.49
C SER A 458 12.60 -9.86 11.46
N GLN A 459 12.51 -9.01 10.44
CA GLN A 459 13.55 -8.89 9.41
C GLN A 459 14.86 -8.30 9.95
N ILE A 460 14.81 -7.35 10.90
CA ILE A 460 16.00 -6.84 11.58
C ILE A 460 16.66 -7.93 12.47
N ALA A 461 15.84 -8.75 13.13
CA ALA A 461 16.34 -9.82 14.00
C ALA A 461 16.98 -10.97 13.22
N ASP A 462 16.44 -11.27 12.05
CA ASP A 462 16.90 -12.33 11.16
C ASP A 462 16.83 -11.85 9.71
N SER A 463 18.01 -11.59 9.13
CA SER A 463 18.17 -11.06 7.77
C SER A 463 18.06 -12.13 6.68
N THR A 464 17.56 -13.33 6.98
CA THR A 464 17.33 -14.38 5.97
C THR A 464 16.42 -13.85 4.88
N PRO A 465 16.78 -14.02 3.59
CA PRO A 465 15.92 -13.62 2.46
C PRO A 465 14.58 -14.33 2.47
N TRP A 466 13.57 -13.67 1.94
CA TRP A 466 12.26 -14.26 1.71
C TRP A 466 12.27 -15.08 0.43
N ASN A 467 11.63 -16.26 0.46
CA ASN A 467 11.38 -17.05 -0.74
C ASN A 467 10.08 -16.56 -1.38
N VAL A 468 10.21 -15.70 -2.41
CA VAL A 468 9.06 -15.14 -3.13
C VAL A 468 8.81 -15.96 -4.38
N GLN A 469 7.63 -16.54 -4.49
CA GLN A 469 7.20 -17.34 -5.63
C GLN A 469 5.89 -16.78 -6.18
N SER A 470 5.58 -17.06 -7.44
CA SER A 470 4.44 -16.47 -8.14
C SER A 470 3.62 -17.54 -8.87
N TYR A 471 2.31 -17.35 -8.91
CA TYR A 471 1.39 -18.12 -9.73
C TYR A 471 0.35 -17.18 -10.35
N SER A 472 0.03 -17.36 -11.63
CA SER A 472 -1.00 -16.58 -12.31
C SER A 472 -2.11 -17.51 -12.76
N VAL A 473 -3.35 -17.22 -12.36
CA VAL A 473 -4.49 -18.00 -12.83
C VAL A 473 -4.88 -17.62 -14.25
N GLY A 474 -5.22 -18.60 -15.08
CA GLY A 474 -5.57 -18.44 -16.48
C GLY A 474 -7.06 -18.19 -16.72
N ALA A 475 -7.46 -18.12 -17.98
CA ALA A 475 -8.84 -18.02 -18.41
C ALA A 475 -9.16 -19.08 -19.44
N THR A 476 -10.34 -19.70 -19.35
CA THR A 476 -10.77 -20.73 -20.30
C THR A 476 -11.28 -20.13 -21.62
N SER A 477 -11.77 -18.89 -21.60
CA SER A 477 -12.22 -18.18 -22.80
C SER A 477 -12.25 -16.66 -22.57
N SER A 478 -12.25 -15.92 -23.67
CA SER A 478 -12.50 -14.48 -23.71
C SER A 478 -13.61 -14.14 -24.70
N GLY A 479 -14.37 -13.08 -24.44
CA GLY A 479 -15.42 -12.64 -25.35
C GLY A 479 -16.29 -11.53 -24.74
N THR A 480 -17.22 -11.03 -25.54
CA THR A 480 -18.20 -10.04 -25.09
C THR A 480 -19.28 -10.72 -24.29
N MET A 481 -19.43 -10.34 -23.02
CA MET A 481 -20.39 -10.92 -22.06
C MET A 481 -21.22 -9.83 -21.40
N TYR A 482 -22.43 -10.16 -20.99
CA TYR A 482 -23.32 -9.26 -20.28
C TYR A 482 -22.88 -9.04 -18.84
N LEU A 483 -22.76 -7.79 -18.42
CA LEU A 483 -22.44 -7.35 -17.06
C LEU A 483 -23.74 -7.00 -16.32
N GLU A 484 -24.10 -7.81 -15.33
CA GLU A 484 -25.40 -7.72 -14.64
C GLU A 484 -25.53 -6.46 -13.76
N LEU A 485 -24.43 -5.97 -13.18
CA LEU A 485 -24.47 -4.77 -12.34
C LEU A 485 -24.48 -3.46 -13.15
N TYR A 486 -23.82 -3.44 -14.31
CA TYR A 486 -23.75 -2.26 -15.16
C TYR A 486 -24.81 -2.27 -16.27
N ASP A 487 -25.42 -3.43 -16.52
CA ASP A 487 -26.49 -3.67 -17.51
C ASP A 487 -26.08 -3.31 -18.96
N PHE A 488 -24.87 -3.77 -19.34
CA PHE A 488 -24.38 -3.69 -20.73
C PHE A 488 -23.40 -4.83 -21.04
N TYR A 489 -23.04 -4.97 -22.32
CA TYR A 489 -22.09 -5.97 -22.79
C TYR A 489 -20.67 -5.41 -22.84
N ALA A 490 -19.67 -6.15 -22.34
CA ALA A 490 -18.25 -5.78 -22.38
C ALA A 490 -17.36 -7.00 -22.63
N SER A 491 -16.12 -6.75 -23.05
CA SER A 491 -15.10 -7.79 -23.17
C SER A 491 -14.73 -8.33 -21.78
N CYS A 492 -14.83 -9.63 -21.60
CA CYS A 492 -14.59 -10.33 -20.33
C CYS A 492 -13.77 -11.59 -20.53
N LEU A 493 -13.24 -12.10 -19.43
CA LEU A 493 -12.58 -13.40 -19.32
C LEU A 493 -13.44 -14.35 -18.46
N THR A 494 -13.54 -15.59 -18.89
CA THR A 494 -14.14 -16.67 -18.09
C THR A 494 -13.06 -17.29 -17.20
N PRO A 495 -13.25 -17.31 -15.85
CA PRO A 495 -12.28 -17.90 -14.94
C PRO A 495 -11.93 -19.36 -15.29
N ASP A 496 -10.65 -19.71 -15.19
CA ASP A 496 -10.21 -21.10 -15.20
C ASP A 496 -10.25 -21.65 -13.77
N TYR A 497 -11.27 -22.46 -13.49
CA TYR A 497 -11.46 -23.02 -12.15
C TYR A 497 -10.45 -24.11 -11.80
N ASP A 498 -9.80 -24.75 -12.79
CA ASP A 498 -8.73 -25.71 -12.53
C ASP A 498 -7.47 -24.98 -12.04
N ASP A 499 -7.11 -23.86 -12.68
CA ASP A 499 -6.04 -22.99 -12.21
C ASP A 499 -6.35 -22.35 -10.85
N ILE A 500 -7.59 -21.93 -10.61
CA ILE A 500 -8.04 -21.41 -9.31
C ILE A 500 -7.91 -22.50 -8.22
N ASN A 501 -8.28 -23.74 -8.51
CA ASN A 501 -8.13 -24.86 -7.58
C ASN A 501 -6.65 -25.17 -7.26
N ILE A 502 -5.75 -25.02 -8.24
CA ILE A 502 -4.30 -25.11 -8.00
C ILE A 502 -3.87 -23.98 -7.08
N ALA A 503 -4.30 -22.74 -7.35
CA ALA A 503 -3.99 -21.59 -6.49
C ALA A 503 -4.45 -21.79 -5.04
N ILE A 504 -5.68 -22.30 -4.83
CA ILE A 504 -6.20 -22.63 -3.49
C ILE A 504 -5.31 -23.66 -2.78
N LYS A 505 -4.86 -24.70 -3.48
CA LYS A 505 -3.95 -25.71 -2.90
C LYS A 505 -2.60 -25.09 -2.53
N LEU A 506 -2.04 -24.18 -3.37
CA LEU A 506 -0.80 -23.47 -3.09
C LEU A 506 -0.95 -22.55 -1.86
N ILE A 507 -2.08 -21.83 -1.72
CA ILE A 507 -2.41 -21.02 -0.56
C ILE A 507 -2.42 -21.88 0.71
N ASN A 508 -3.14 -23.00 0.67
CA ASN A 508 -3.24 -23.92 1.80
C ASN A 508 -1.87 -24.47 2.24
N LYS A 509 -0.98 -24.75 1.28
CA LYS A 509 0.39 -25.18 1.61
C LYS A 509 1.17 -24.12 2.39
N ILE A 510 1.15 -22.86 1.95
CA ILE A 510 1.77 -21.75 2.69
C ILE A 510 1.15 -21.61 4.09
N GLN A 511 -0.18 -21.70 4.20
CA GLN A 511 -0.89 -21.56 5.48
C GLN A 511 -0.62 -22.73 6.46
N ASN A 512 -0.21 -23.89 5.94
CA ASN A 512 0.15 -25.09 6.73
C ASN A 512 1.68 -25.24 6.93
N ASP A 513 2.45 -24.16 6.77
CA ASP A 513 3.91 -24.12 6.95
C ASP A 513 4.69 -25.07 6.02
N GLU A 514 4.09 -25.50 4.90
CA GLU A 514 4.76 -26.36 3.94
C GLU A 514 5.75 -25.55 3.09
N VAL A 515 6.98 -26.03 2.96
CA VAL A 515 7.98 -25.44 2.05
C VAL A 515 8.00 -26.25 0.75
N PHE A 516 7.78 -25.57 -0.37
CA PHE A 516 7.65 -26.22 -1.70
C PHE A 516 8.14 -25.28 -2.82
N ASN A 517 8.32 -25.83 -4.01
CA ASN A 517 8.52 -25.08 -5.24
C ASN A 517 7.20 -25.03 -6.02
N VAL A 518 6.76 -23.82 -6.43
CA VAL A 518 5.49 -23.60 -7.13
C VAL A 518 5.50 -24.30 -8.49
N ASP A 519 6.57 -24.15 -9.29
CA ASP A 519 6.63 -24.69 -10.64
C ASP A 519 6.60 -26.23 -10.62
N GLU A 520 7.37 -26.85 -9.72
CA GLU A 520 7.37 -28.32 -9.54
C GLU A 520 5.99 -28.82 -9.11
N TYR A 521 5.33 -28.12 -8.20
CA TYR A 521 4.00 -28.50 -7.73
C TYR A 521 2.96 -28.39 -8.85
N VAL A 522 2.96 -27.27 -9.60
CA VAL A 522 2.04 -27.04 -10.73
C VAL A 522 2.25 -28.10 -11.81
N GLU A 523 3.49 -28.45 -12.13
CA GLU A 523 3.80 -29.50 -13.11
C GLU A 523 3.27 -30.86 -12.64
N SER A 524 3.40 -31.18 -11.37
CA SER A 524 2.84 -32.42 -10.80
C SER A 524 1.31 -32.49 -10.89
N CYS A 525 0.63 -31.36 -10.81
CA CYS A 525 -0.83 -31.28 -10.96
C CYS A 525 -1.30 -31.47 -12.41
N LYS A 526 -0.44 -31.18 -13.41
CA LYS A 526 -0.76 -31.28 -14.83
C LYS A 526 -0.44 -32.69 -15.41
N THR A 527 0.47 -33.40 -14.76
CA THR A 527 0.81 -34.78 -15.18
C THR A 527 -0.23 -35.74 -14.62
N PRO A 528 -1.01 -36.50 -15.43
CA PRO A 528 -1.92 -37.49 -14.90
C PRO A 528 -1.14 -38.55 -14.10
N GLU A 529 -1.61 -38.87 -12.89
CA GLU A 529 -1.09 -40.04 -12.15
C GLU A 529 -1.17 -41.27 -13.03
N THR A 530 -0.02 -41.73 -13.51
CA THR A 530 0.08 -43.06 -14.15
C THR A 530 -0.15 -44.07 -13.04
N THR A 531 -1.38 -44.50 -12.87
CA THR A 531 -1.76 -45.56 -11.93
C THR A 531 -0.98 -46.82 -12.33
N THR A 532 0.15 -47.04 -11.68
CA THR A 532 0.89 -48.30 -11.80
C THR A 532 0.08 -49.35 -11.05
N THR A 533 -0.89 -49.94 -11.74
CA THR A 533 -1.51 -51.21 -11.33
C THR A 533 -0.42 -52.29 -11.46
N SER A 534 0.25 -52.59 -10.35
CA SER A 534 1.08 -53.78 -10.23
C SER A 534 0.14 -54.98 -10.29
N SER A 535 0.00 -55.55 -11.50
CA SER A 535 -0.60 -56.87 -11.69
C SER A 535 0.35 -57.91 -11.11
N THR A 536 0.05 -58.35 -9.90
CA THR A 536 0.63 -59.56 -9.31
C THR A 536 0.12 -60.76 -10.12
N ASN A 537 0.93 -61.20 -11.05
CA ASN A 537 0.74 -62.50 -11.73
C ASN A 537 0.96 -63.63 -10.72
N THR A 538 -0.13 -64.15 -10.16
CA THR A 538 -0.12 -65.40 -9.40
C THR A 538 -0.13 -66.57 -10.42
N THR A 539 1.04 -67.12 -10.66
CA THR A 539 1.19 -68.32 -11.45
C THR A 539 0.72 -69.54 -10.64
N THR A 540 -0.51 -69.99 -10.88
CA THR A 540 -1.02 -71.27 -10.34
C THR A 540 -0.43 -72.40 -11.11
N LYS A 541 0.51 -73.17 -10.50
CA LYS A 541 0.97 -74.46 -11.03
C LYS A 541 -0.17 -75.48 -10.89
N ALA A 542 -0.68 -75.95 -12.02
CA ALA A 542 -1.52 -77.16 -12.08
C ALA A 542 -0.67 -78.39 -11.85
N THR A 543 -0.97 -79.18 -10.83
CA THR A 543 -0.43 -80.52 -10.61
C THR A 543 -1.48 -81.48 -11.06
N THR A 544 -1.11 -82.27 -12.11
CA THR A 544 -1.86 -83.43 -12.62
C THR A 544 -1.83 -84.52 -11.60
N ARG A 545 -3.01 -85.08 -11.27
CA ARG A 545 -3.29 -86.54 -11.11
C ARG A 545 -4.78 -86.75 -11.34
#